data_31cb0a16de2ca5afac42e598347b7dc3
#
_entry.id   31cb0a16de2ca5afac42e598347b7dc3
#
_cell.length_a   1.000
_cell.length_b   1.000
_cell.length_c   1.000
_cell.angle_alpha   90.00
_cell.angle_beta   90.00
_cell.angle_gamma   90.00
#
_symmetry.space_group_name_H-M   'P 1'
#
loop_
_entity.id
_entity.type
_entity.pdbx_description
1 polymer ?
#
loop_
_entity_poly.entity_id
_entity_poly.type
_entity_poly.pdbx_seq_one_letter_code
_entity_poly.pdbx_strand_id
1 'polypeptide(L)'
;WNIYMADYSEAFFLPWKGTAKKISYAASLGAVNKIDDTNAENIKKWLKDFNMVSVREDSGANTLEKLTDKKIQVTLDPTLLLSTSDWNRITGVRMINKPYIFYYSWAYPDEKMNELVHRFAKEKNLEVYVINSSRWYKYRPEKFEFTLYNESGPIVFLNLMKYAEYVFV
;
A
#
# COMPACT_ATOMS: atom_id res chain seq x y z
N TRP A 1 5.87 3.93 9.04
CA TRP A 1 6.57 3.36 10.22
C TRP A 1 6.80 1.85 10.09
N ASN A 2 6.99 1.38 8.89
CA ASN A 2 7.14 -0.05 8.61
C ASN A 2 8.62 -0.40 8.40
N ILE A 3 9.15 -1.32 9.20
CA ILE A 3 10.53 -1.79 9.15
C ILE A 3 10.94 -2.34 7.77
N TYR A 4 10.02 -3.00 7.06
CA TYR A 4 10.30 -3.55 5.73
C TYR A 4 10.56 -2.48 4.65
N MET A 5 10.25 -1.22 4.95
CA MET A 5 10.42 -0.14 3.99
C MET A 5 11.66 0.70 4.23
N ALA A 6 12.15 0.86 5.48
CA ALA A 6 13.18 1.83 5.78
C ALA A 6 13.83 1.71 7.18
N ASP A 7 13.93 0.56 7.76
CA ASP A 7 14.58 0.33 9.08
C ASP A 7 14.20 1.37 10.15
N TYR A 8 12.91 1.72 10.27
CA TYR A 8 12.45 2.79 11.16
C TYR A 8 13.22 4.11 10.98
N SER A 9 13.39 4.57 9.75
CA SER A 9 14.08 5.82 9.49
C SER A 9 13.46 6.98 10.28
N GLU A 10 14.30 7.75 10.96
CA GLU A 10 13.87 8.93 11.72
C GLU A 10 13.09 9.96 10.87
N ALA A 11 13.31 9.98 9.55
CA ALA A 11 12.61 10.88 8.64
C ALA A 11 11.08 10.70 8.71
N PHE A 12 10.59 9.49 8.96
CA PHE A 12 9.15 9.22 9.14
C PHE A 12 8.60 9.70 10.48
N PHE A 13 9.46 10.04 11.41
CA PHE A 13 9.10 10.59 12.72
C PHE A 13 9.30 12.09 12.84
N LEU A 14 9.55 12.76 11.70
CA LEU A 14 9.64 14.22 11.64
C LEU A 14 10.68 14.77 12.64
N PRO A 15 11.98 14.43 12.52
CA PRO A 15 13.00 14.72 13.55
C PRO A 15 13.36 16.19 13.69
N TRP A 16 12.94 17.02 12.73
CA TRP A 16 13.23 18.45 12.76
C TRP A 16 12.45 19.18 13.87
N LYS A 17 13.10 20.18 14.42
CA LYS A 17 12.50 21.08 15.41
C LYS A 17 11.71 22.19 14.70
N GLY A 18 10.57 22.57 15.29
CA GLY A 18 9.72 23.64 14.78
C GLY A 18 8.55 23.89 15.73
N THR A 19 7.76 24.92 15.46
CA THR A 19 6.57 25.29 16.25
C THR A 19 5.31 24.53 15.83
N ALA A 20 5.35 23.82 14.70
CA ALA A 20 4.22 23.07 14.22
C ALA A 20 3.91 21.86 15.11
N LYS A 21 2.62 21.61 15.34
CA LYS A 21 2.18 20.39 16.01
C LYS A 21 2.45 19.18 15.15
N LYS A 22 3.07 18.14 15.73
CA LYS A 22 3.31 16.86 15.07
C LYS A 22 2.19 15.90 15.38
N ILE A 23 1.54 15.41 14.35
CA ILE A 23 0.42 14.45 14.44
C ILE A 23 0.68 13.30 13.50
N SER A 24 0.52 12.07 13.98
CA SER A 24 0.46 10.88 13.15
C SER A 24 -0.99 10.48 12.94
N TYR A 25 -1.37 10.28 11.68
CA TYR A 25 -2.70 9.79 11.34
C TYR A 25 -2.61 8.43 10.63
N ALA A 26 -3.24 7.41 11.23
CA ALA A 26 -3.37 6.08 10.66
C ALA A 26 -2.02 5.46 10.18
N ALA A 27 -0.91 5.75 10.87
CA ALA A 27 0.37 5.14 10.54
C ALA A 27 0.30 3.62 10.70
N SER A 28 1.12 2.89 9.95
CA SER A 28 1.18 1.43 10.04
C SER A 28 2.59 0.96 10.39
N LEU A 29 2.69 0.03 11.32
CA LEU A 29 3.90 -0.73 11.60
C LEU A 29 4.00 -1.98 10.71
N GLY A 30 2.98 -2.27 9.91
CA GLY A 30 2.86 -3.51 9.17
C GLY A 30 2.67 -4.72 10.09
N ALA A 31 3.13 -5.89 9.66
CA ALA A 31 3.02 -7.13 10.43
C ALA A 31 4.10 -7.27 11.53
N VAL A 32 4.58 -6.15 12.09
CA VAL A 32 5.64 -6.17 13.11
C VAL A 32 5.03 -6.38 14.49
N ASN A 33 5.33 -7.52 15.10
CA ASN A 33 4.88 -7.85 16.45
C ASN A 33 5.91 -7.52 17.54
N LYS A 34 7.16 -7.28 17.14
CA LYS A 34 8.25 -6.96 18.07
C LYS A 34 9.24 -6.00 17.41
N ILE A 35 9.58 -4.96 18.15
CA ILE A 35 10.62 -4.00 17.79
C ILE A 35 11.86 -4.36 18.61
N ASP A 36 13.04 -4.40 17.97
CA ASP A 36 14.29 -4.64 18.68
C ASP A 36 14.63 -3.46 19.61
N ASP A 37 15.51 -3.69 20.59
CA ASP A 37 15.78 -2.73 21.65
C ASP A 37 16.35 -1.41 21.13
N THR A 38 17.20 -1.43 20.09
CA THR A 38 17.80 -0.23 19.50
C THR A 38 16.73 0.63 18.83
N ASN A 39 15.87 0.02 18.03
CA ASN A 39 14.77 0.70 17.38
C ASN A 39 13.70 1.16 18.38
N ALA A 40 13.46 0.38 19.44
CA ALA A 40 12.55 0.76 20.51
C ALA A 40 12.95 2.06 21.20
N GLU A 41 14.21 2.22 21.57
CA GLU A 41 14.73 3.45 22.18
C GLU A 41 14.65 4.65 21.23
N ASN A 42 14.96 4.47 19.95
CA ASN A 42 14.80 5.51 18.96
C ASN A 42 13.34 5.96 18.78
N ILE A 43 12.44 5.00 18.62
CA ILE A 43 11.01 5.28 18.47
C ILE A 43 10.45 5.98 19.70
N LYS A 44 10.81 5.51 20.91
CA LYS A 44 10.44 6.14 22.17
C LYS A 44 10.88 7.62 22.23
N LYS A 45 12.10 7.90 21.79
CA LYS A 45 12.64 9.26 21.70
C LYS A 45 11.83 10.11 20.72
N TRP A 46 11.57 9.61 19.52
CA TRP A 46 10.86 10.34 18.47
C TRP A 46 9.39 10.59 18.80
N LEU A 47 8.71 9.60 19.41
CA LEU A 47 7.31 9.73 19.80
C LEU A 47 7.06 10.81 20.85
N LYS A 48 8.06 11.19 21.66
CA LYS A 48 7.93 12.27 22.65
C LYS A 48 7.50 13.59 22.02
N ASP A 49 7.97 13.87 20.82
CA ASP A 49 7.70 15.12 20.12
C ASP A 49 6.30 15.17 19.45
N PHE A 50 5.59 14.06 19.36
CA PHE A 50 4.25 14.05 18.76
C PHE A 50 3.20 14.57 19.75
N ASN A 51 2.30 15.42 19.25
CA ASN A 51 1.14 15.88 20.03
C ASN A 51 0.03 14.83 20.07
N MET A 52 -0.14 14.07 18.97
CA MET A 52 -1.09 12.97 18.85
C MET A 52 -0.50 11.87 17.98
N VAL A 53 -0.76 10.63 18.36
CA VAL A 53 -0.35 9.46 17.58
C VAL A 53 -1.55 8.57 17.31
N SER A 54 -1.81 8.28 16.05
CA SER A 54 -2.75 7.23 15.68
C SER A 54 -2.15 6.27 14.66
N VAL A 55 -2.61 5.03 14.75
CA VAL A 55 -2.24 3.93 13.87
C VAL A 55 -3.52 3.30 13.32
N ARG A 56 -3.39 2.47 12.28
CA ARG A 56 -4.56 1.81 11.68
C ARG A 56 -4.74 0.34 12.10
N GLU A 57 -3.80 -0.21 12.88
CA GLU A 57 -3.88 -1.58 13.38
C GLU A 57 -3.79 -1.62 14.91
N ASP A 58 -4.62 -2.46 15.54
CA ASP A 58 -4.57 -2.70 16.99
C ASP A 58 -3.20 -3.27 17.42
N SER A 59 -2.59 -4.12 16.61
CA SER A 59 -1.25 -4.67 16.87
C SER A 59 -0.19 -3.57 16.94
N GLY A 60 -0.30 -2.56 16.06
CA GLY A 60 0.56 -1.38 16.06
C GLY A 60 0.38 -0.54 17.32
N ALA A 61 -0.86 -0.29 17.72
CA ALA A 61 -1.16 0.44 18.96
C ALA A 61 -0.57 -0.28 20.18
N ASN A 62 -0.86 -1.56 20.35
CA ASN A 62 -0.35 -2.38 21.45
C ASN A 62 1.18 -2.42 21.51
N THR A 63 1.84 -2.34 20.37
CA THR A 63 3.31 -2.34 20.29
C THR A 63 3.86 -0.97 20.72
N LEU A 64 3.28 0.13 20.24
CA LEU A 64 3.76 1.47 20.55
C LEU A 64 3.42 1.89 21.99
N GLU A 65 2.31 1.48 22.57
CA GLU A 65 1.93 1.77 23.95
C GLU A 65 2.94 1.25 24.98
N LYS A 66 3.74 0.24 24.62
CA LYS A 66 4.86 -0.23 25.44
C LYS A 66 6.08 0.72 25.41
N LEU A 67 6.11 1.63 24.46
CA LEU A 67 7.24 2.54 24.23
C LEU A 67 6.95 3.99 24.61
N THR A 68 5.71 4.33 24.98
CA THR A 68 5.33 5.71 25.31
C THR A 68 4.20 5.73 26.31
N ASP A 69 4.13 6.78 27.12
CA ASP A 69 3.00 7.05 28.02
C ASP A 69 1.82 7.68 27.30
N LYS A 70 1.93 7.95 26.01
CA LYS A 70 0.84 8.52 25.21
C LYS A 70 -0.17 7.45 24.86
N LYS A 71 -1.45 7.82 24.93
CA LYS A 71 -2.50 6.97 24.36
C LYS A 71 -2.38 6.91 22.85
N ILE A 72 -2.25 5.71 22.31
CA ILE A 72 -2.24 5.47 20.87
C ILE A 72 -3.69 5.21 20.41
N GLN A 73 -4.13 6.00 19.44
CA GLN A 73 -5.47 5.83 18.90
C GLN A 73 -5.44 4.89 17.69
N VAL A 74 -6.42 4.01 17.59
CA VAL A 74 -6.65 3.24 16.35
C VAL A 74 -7.68 3.99 15.51
N THR A 75 -7.31 4.27 14.25
CA THR A 75 -8.15 5.04 13.32
C THR A 75 -8.22 4.31 11.98
N LEU A 76 -9.25 4.57 11.21
CA LEU A 76 -9.39 4.00 9.87
C LEU A 76 -8.27 4.46 8.94
N ASP A 77 -7.87 3.58 8.03
CA ASP A 77 -7.02 3.97 6.90
C ASP A 77 -7.71 5.12 6.13
N PRO A 78 -6.98 6.17 5.71
CA PRO A 78 -7.57 7.31 5.01
C PRO A 78 -8.35 6.93 3.73
N THR A 79 -8.02 5.82 3.09
CA THR A 79 -8.75 5.32 1.92
C THR A 79 -10.21 4.92 2.25
N LEU A 80 -10.50 4.60 3.49
CA LEU A 80 -11.84 4.24 3.96
C LEU A 80 -12.70 5.45 4.36
N LEU A 81 -12.16 6.66 4.32
CA LEU A 81 -12.89 7.89 4.63
C LEU A 81 -13.75 8.40 3.49
N LEU A 82 -13.47 7.95 2.27
CA LEU A 82 -14.23 8.33 1.10
C LEU A 82 -15.37 7.34 0.84
N SER A 83 -16.52 7.88 0.44
CA SER A 83 -17.67 7.08 0.01
C SER A 83 -17.42 6.46 -1.39
N THR A 84 -18.24 5.46 -1.73
CA THR A 84 -18.24 4.88 -3.09
C THR A 84 -18.47 5.95 -4.17
N SER A 85 -19.33 6.93 -3.90
CA SER A 85 -19.60 8.03 -4.85
C SER A 85 -18.38 8.93 -5.04
N ASP A 86 -17.61 9.18 -3.97
CA ASP A 86 -16.37 9.97 -4.07
C ASP A 86 -15.31 9.23 -4.89
N TRP A 87 -15.11 7.95 -4.62
CA TRP A 87 -14.21 7.11 -5.40
C TRP A 87 -14.64 7.02 -6.87
N ASN A 88 -15.95 6.90 -7.16
CA ASN A 88 -16.46 6.89 -8.52
C ASN A 88 -16.15 8.18 -9.28
N ARG A 89 -16.27 9.32 -8.61
CA ARG A 89 -15.94 10.64 -9.20
C ARG A 89 -14.43 10.75 -9.52
N ILE A 90 -13.57 10.27 -8.61
CA ILE A 90 -12.12 10.32 -8.76
C ILE A 90 -11.63 9.40 -9.90
N THR A 91 -12.18 8.20 -9.98
CA THR A 91 -11.75 7.20 -10.97
C THR A 91 -12.19 7.51 -12.39
N GLY A 92 -13.22 8.34 -12.55
CA GLY A 92 -13.70 8.76 -13.88
C GLY A 92 -14.32 7.63 -14.71
N VAL A 93 -14.32 7.85 -16.03
CA VAL A 93 -14.87 6.90 -17.00
C VAL A 93 -13.92 5.73 -17.26
N ARG A 94 -14.48 4.61 -17.69
CA ARG A 94 -13.74 3.38 -18.02
C ARG A 94 -12.67 3.64 -19.10
N MET A 95 -11.42 3.26 -18.83
CA MET A 95 -10.29 3.46 -19.73
C MET A 95 -10.13 2.32 -20.75
N ILE A 96 -10.48 1.09 -20.37
CA ILE A 96 -10.41 -0.10 -21.24
C ILE A 96 -11.83 -0.57 -21.55
N ASN A 97 -12.27 -0.46 -22.81
CA ASN A 97 -13.65 -0.70 -23.23
C ASN A 97 -14.02 -2.17 -23.47
N LYS A 98 -13.15 -3.11 -23.12
CA LYS A 98 -13.38 -4.56 -23.20
C LYS A 98 -13.26 -5.21 -21.83
N PRO A 99 -13.83 -6.42 -21.61
CA PRO A 99 -13.59 -7.19 -20.39
C PRO A 99 -12.09 -7.55 -20.26
N TYR A 100 -11.58 -7.51 -19.05
CA TYR A 100 -10.16 -7.80 -18.78
C TYR A 100 -9.95 -8.23 -17.33
N ILE A 101 -8.77 -8.79 -17.08
CA ILE A 101 -8.22 -9.06 -15.76
C ILE A 101 -7.22 -7.95 -15.41
N PHE A 102 -7.34 -7.36 -14.23
CA PHE A 102 -6.30 -6.50 -13.68
C PHE A 102 -5.45 -7.29 -12.69
N TYR A 103 -4.14 -7.35 -12.97
CA TYR A 103 -3.20 -8.01 -12.09
C TYR A 103 -2.19 -7.01 -11.51
N TYR A 104 -2.17 -6.92 -10.19
CA TYR A 104 -1.22 -6.11 -9.44
C TYR A 104 -0.57 -6.95 -8.36
N SER A 105 0.76 -6.95 -8.30
CA SER A 105 1.50 -7.58 -7.22
C SER A 105 2.64 -6.68 -6.76
N TRP A 106 2.78 -6.59 -5.47
CA TRP A 106 3.94 -5.93 -4.86
C TRP A 106 5.24 -6.71 -5.12
N ALA A 107 5.17 -8.03 -5.18
CA ALA A 107 6.29 -8.95 -5.27
C ALA A 107 6.52 -9.51 -6.67
N TYR A 108 6.37 -8.68 -7.71
CA TYR A 108 6.81 -9.11 -9.05
C TYR A 108 8.30 -9.51 -9.03
N PRO A 109 8.68 -10.61 -9.58
CA PRO A 109 7.91 -11.65 -10.21
C PRO A 109 7.73 -12.85 -9.27
N ASP A 110 6.53 -13.17 -8.92
CA ASP A 110 6.22 -14.52 -8.48
C ASP A 110 5.84 -15.35 -9.72
N GLU A 111 6.76 -16.18 -10.19
CA GLU A 111 6.55 -16.96 -11.40
C GLU A 111 5.35 -17.90 -11.31
N LYS A 112 5.12 -18.49 -10.13
CA LYS A 112 3.93 -19.34 -9.88
C LYS A 112 2.64 -18.57 -9.96
N MET A 113 2.61 -17.35 -9.40
CA MET A 113 1.44 -16.49 -9.49
C MET A 113 1.19 -16.01 -10.91
N ASN A 114 2.26 -15.64 -11.63
CA ASN A 114 2.17 -15.24 -13.02
C ASN A 114 1.61 -16.37 -13.91
N GLU A 115 2.06 -17.60 -13.72
CA GLU A 115 1.55 -18.79 -14.42
C GLU A 115 0.08 -19.07 -14.07
N LEU A 116 -0.32 -18.89 -12.81
CA LEU A 116 -1.69 -19.05 -12.37
C LEU A 116 -2.61 -18.03 -13.05
N VAL A 117 -2.22 -16.76 -13.04
CA VAL A 117 -2.99 -15.68 -13.67
C VAL A 117 -3.08 -15.90 -15.18
N HIS A 118 -1.98 -16.28 -15.83
CA HIS A 118 -1.96 -16.59 -17.25
C HIS A 118 -2.92 -17.73 -17.61
N ARG A 119 -2.88 -18.84 -16.89
CA ARG A 119 -3.76 -19.99 -17.09
C ARG A 119 -5.23 -19.62 -16.90
N PHE A 120 -5.54 -18.86 -15.83
CA PHE A 120 -6.88 -18.35 -15.57
C PHE A 120 -7.39 -17.44 -16.70
N ALA A 121 -6.51 -16.56 -17.19
CA ALA A 121 -6.84 -15.67 -18.31
C ALA A 121 -7.19 -16.45 -19.58
N LYS A 122 -6.42 -17.50 -19.89
CA LYS A 122 -6.72 -18.41 -21.02
C LYS A 122 -8.06 -19.12 -20.86
N GLU A 123 -8.35 -19.63 -19.66
CA GLU A 123 -9.63 -20.28 -19.36
C GLU A 123 -10.81 -19.33 -19.57
N LYS A 124 -10.67 -18.08 -19.14
CA LYS A 124 -11.73 -17.06 -19.25
C LYS A 124 -11.74 -16.33 -20.59
N ASN A 125 -10.77 -16.56 -21.46
CA ASN A 125 -10.57 -15.84 -22.71
C ASN A 125 -10.54 -14.31 -22.49
N LEU A 126 -9.75 -13.87 -21.49
CA LEU A 126 -9.59 -12.47 -21.12
C LEU A 126 -8.13 -12.03 -21.22
N GLU A 127 -7.91 -10.79 -21.61
CA GLU A 127 -6.60 -10.18 -21.53
C GLU A 127 -6.25 -9.80 -20.10
N VAL A 128 -4.96 -9.89 -19.76
CA VAL A 128 -4.44 -9.45 -18.48
C VAL A 128 -3.72 -8.12 -18.65
N TYR A 129 -4.15 -7.13 -17.89
CA TYR A 129 -3.46 -5.85 -17.80
C TYR A 129 -2.70 -5.76 -16.48
N VAL A 130 -1.45 -5.34 -16.58
CA VAL A 130 -0.57 -5.02 -15.46
C VAL A 130 -0.18 -3.55 -15.53
N ILE A 131 -0.01 -2.91 -14.40
CA ILE A 131 0.38 -1.50 -14.36
C ILE A 131 1.89 -1.36 -14.59
N ASN A 132 2.29 -0.28 -15.25
CA ASN A 132 3.69 0.01 -15.47
C ASN A 132 4.44 0.17 -14.14
N SER A 133 5.41 -0.70 -13.90
CA SER A 133 6.31 -0.62 -12.77
C SER A 133 7.73 -1.00 -13.21
N SER A 134 8.72 -0.42 -12.54
CA SER A 134 10.13 -0.71 -12.83
C SER A 134 10.47 -2.22 -12.72
N ARG A 135 9.69 -2.97 -11.99
CA ARG A 135 9.88 -4.41 -11.82
C ARG A 135 9.51 -5.20 -13.06
N TRP A 136 8.42 -4.82 -13.75
CA TRP A 136 8.02 -5.45 -15.00
C TRP A 136 9.04 -5.27 -16.14
N TYR A 137 9.77 -4.15 -16.18
CA TYR A 137 10.85 -3.99 -17.16
C TYR A 137 11.92 -5.08 -17.06
N LYS A 138 12.19 -5.56 -15.87
CA LYS A 138 13.14 -6.64 -15.63
C LYS A 138 12.57 -8.02 -15.96
N TYR A 139 11.29 -8.24 -15.76
CA TYR A 139 10.66 -9.57 -15.77
C TYR A 139 9.77 -9.83 -16.99
N ARG A 140 9.65 -8.87 -17.89
CA ARG A 140 8.98 -8.97 -19.18
C ARG A 140 7.58 -9.58 -19.07
N PRO A 141 6.53 -8.79 -18.82
CA PRO A 141 5.17 -9.29 -18.69
C PRO A 141 4.69 -10.03 -19.95
N GLU A 142 5.26 -9.71 -21.12
CA GLU A 142 4.99 -10.37 -22.40
C GLU A 142 5.27 -11.87 -22.39
N LYS A 143 6.19 -12.35 -21.53
CA LYS A 143 6.44 -13.79 -21.34
C LYS A 143 5.17 -14.55 -20.94
N PHE A 144 4.26 -13.88 -20.23
CA PHE A 144 2.97 -14.42 -19.79
C PHE A 144 1.80 -13.88 -20.60
N GLU A 145 2.06 -13.25 -21.75
CA GLU A 145 1.04 -12.58 -22.56
C GLU A 145 0.28 -11.47 -21.81
N PHE A 146 0.91 -10.83 -20.80
CA PHE A 146 0.32 -9.72 -20.08
C PHE A 146 0.59 -8.41 -20.82
N THR A 147 -0.43 -7.58 -20.89
CA THR A 147 -0.33 -6.24 -21.48
C THR A 147 0.09 -5.23 -20.42
N LEU A 148 1.26 -4.62 -20.61
CA LEU A 148 1.69 -3.52 -19.77
C LEU A 148 0.89 -2.26 -20.10
N TYR A 149 0.12 -1.75 -19.14
CA TYR A 149 -0.55 -0.47 -19.29
C TYR A 149 0.46 0.66 -19.07
N ASN A 150 0.70 1.46 -20.11
CA ASN A 150 1.82 2.41 -20.15
C ASN A 150 1.67 3.60 -19.19
N GLU A 151 0.44 3.93 -18.82
CA GLU A 151 0.19 4.99 -17.85
C GLU A 151 0.23 4.41 -16.44
N SER A 152 0.68 5.20 -15.49
CA SER A 152 0.72 4.85 -14.09
C SER A 152 0.26 6.02 -13.22
N GLY A 153 -0.16 5.72 -12.01
CA GLY A 153 -0.63 6.71 -11.06
C GLY A 153 -1.89 6.24 -10.34
N PRO A 154 -2.27 6.90 -9.24
CA PRO A 154 -3.37 6.44 -8.38
C PRO A 154 -4.71 6.34 -9.12
N ILE A 155 -5.03 7.30 -9.99
CA ILE A 155 -6.30 7.33 -10.73
C ILE A 155 -6.35 6.19 -11.74
N VAL A 156 -5.28 5.96 -12.48
CA VAL A 156 -5.18 4.86 -13.45
C VAL A 156 -5.30 3.52 -12.74
N PHE A 157 -4.55 3.33 -11.64
CA PHE A 157 -4.63 2.13 -10.81
C PHE A 157 -6.06 1.83 -10.35
N LEU A 158 -6.73 2.83 -9.78
CA LEU A 158 -8.11 2.70 -9.31
C LEU A 158 -9.10 2.43 -10.44
N ASN A 159 -8.91 3.06 -11.60
CA ASN A 159 -9.74 2.84 -12.76
C ASN A 159 -9.60 1.40 -13.29
N LEU A 160 -8.37 0.93 -13.46
CA LEU A 160 -8.11 -0.44 -13.91
C LEU A 160 -8.67 -1.47 -12.93
N MET A 161 -8.55 -1.23 -11.62
CA MET A 161 -9.12 -2.11 -10.60
C MET A 161 -10.66 -2.11 -10.63
N LYS A 162 -11.26 -0.94 -10.72
CA LYS A 162 -12.71 -0.75 -10.66
C LYS A 162 -13.48 -1.43 -11.81
N TYR A 163 -12.90 -1.37 -13.01
CA TYR A 163 -13.59 -1.80 -14.23
C TYR A 163 -13.14 -3.19 -14.75
N ALA A 164 -12.25 -3.86 -14.02
CA ALA A 164 -11.85 -5.24 -14.32
C ALA A 164 -12.97 -6.24 -14.03
N GLU A 165 -13.03 -7.31 -14.82
CA GLU A 165 -13.89 -8.47 -14.51
C GLU A 165 -13.33 -9.29 -13.34
N TYR A 166 -12.01 -9.38 -13.26
CA TYR A 166 -11.28 -10.04 -12.16
C TYR A 166 -10.08 -9.21 -11.77
N VAL A 167 -9.77 -9.21 -10.48
CA VAL A 167 -8.60 -8.55 -9.91
C VAL A 167 -7.78 -9.57 -9.16
N PHE A 168 -6.49 -9.67 -9.49
CA PHE A 168 -5.49 -10.42 -8.73
C PHE A 168 -4.55 -9.43 -8.04
N VAL A 169 -4.37 -9.58 -6.72
CA VAL A 169 -3.50 -8.75 -5.87
C VAL A 169 -2.70 -9.60 -4.90
#